data_302114aefe5611aaf563ab3dd40221f0
#
_entry.id   302114aefe5611aaf563ab3dd40221f0
#
_cell.length_a   1.000
_cell.length_b   1.000
_cell.length_c   1.000
_cell.angle_alpha   90.00
_cell.angle_beta   90.00
_cell.angle_gamma   90.00
#
_symmetry.space_group_name_H-M   'P 1'
#
loop_
_entity.id
_entity.type
_entity.pdbx_description
1 polymer ?
#
loop_
_entity_poly.entity_id
_entity_poly.type
_entity_poly.pdbx_seq_one_letter_code
_entity_poly.pdbx_strand_id
1 'polypeptide(L)'
;MFSGKSSELLRRLRRQTIAGRPAVCYKFAADTRYSAADCATHDLLTFAAVPLYDLDTDLVDSLAPRTLIGIDEGQFFAGLAQFACYAAAAGHAVVVAALDGDSEQQPFAEIPGLVAAADTVCKLSAVCGVCGDTAPFTRRRPAAGQDQAMPRPRIAIGGSEQYQAVCRRCLGGH
;
A
#
# COMPACT_ATOMS: atom_id res chain seq x y z
N MET A 1 1.74 2.39 8.58
CA MET A 1 0.78 1.25 8.49
C MET A 1 -0.51 1.62 9.24
N PHE A 2 -1.60 0.87 9.06
CA PHE A 2 -2.90 1.03 9.78
C PHE A 2 -3.63 2.37 9.58
N SER A 3 -3.36 3.08 8.49
CA SER A 3 -3.93 4.40 8.18
C SER A 3 -5.14 4.37 7.25
N GLY A 4 -5.70 3.19 6.96
CA GLY A 4 -6.86 3.04 6.07
C GLY A 4 -6.56 3.14 4.58
N LYS A 5 -5.31 2.94 4.13
CA LYS A 5 -4.94 2.99 2.71
C LYS A 5 -5.74 2.04 1.83
N SER A 6 -5.78 0.76 2.19
CA SER A 6 -6.56 -0.24 1.45
C SER A 6 -8.06 0.06 1.51
N SER A 7 -8.57 0.58 2.64
CA SER A 7 -9.97 1.01 2.76
C SER A 7 -10.30 2.14 1.77
N GLU A 8 -9.44 3.14 1.64
CA GLU A 8 -9.63 4.24 0.68
C GLU A 8 -9.51 3.76 -0.77
N LEU A 9 -8.56 2.87 -1.07
CA LEU A 9 -8.45 2.21 -2.37
C LEU A 9 -9.73 1.48 -2.72
N LEU A 10 -10.23 0.61 -1.85
CA LEU A 10 -11.46 -0.14 -2.06
C LEU A 10 -12.68 0.76 -2.21
N ARG A 11 -12.76 1.84 -1.44
CA ARG A 11 -13.83 2.84 -1.58
C ARG A 11 -13.85 3.43 -2.98
N ARG A 12 -12.70 3.76 -3.55
CA ARG A 12 -12.59 4.31 -4.93
C ARG A 12 -12.98 3.28 -5.98
N LEU A 13 -12.46 2.05 -5.87
CA LEU A 13 -12.79 0.96 -6.80
C LEU A 13 -14.30 0.66 -6.81
N ARG A 14 -14.91 0.52 -5.63
CA ARG A 14 -16.35 0.26 -5.50
C ARG A 14 -17.21 1.38 -6.10
N ARG A 15 -16.84 2.63 -5.86
CA ARG A 15 -17.58 3.78 -6.48
C ARG A 15 -17.54 3.70 -8.00
N GLN A 16 -16.44 3.27 -8.58
CA GLN A 16 -16.30 3.12 -10.02
C GLN A 16 -17.21 2.01 -10.55
N THR A 17 -17.22 0.86 -9.85
CA THR A 17 -18.08 -0.28 -10.19
C THR A 17 -19.56 0.06 -10.06
N ILE A 18 -19.97 0.76 -8.99
CA ILE A 18 -21.35 1.23 -8.81
C ILE A 18 -21.76 2.18 -9.95
N ALA A 19 -20.83 2.98 -10.46
CA ALA A 19 -21.08 3.85 -11.61
C ALA A 19 -21.10 3.11 -12.96
N GLY A 20 -21.03 1.77 -12.96
CA GLY A 20 -21.02 0.95 -14.18
C GLY A 20 -19.74 1.07 -15.00
N ARG A 21 -18.64 1.50 -14.40
CA ARG A 21 -17.35 1.70 -15.07
C ARG A 21 -16.38 0.57 -14.72
N PRO A 22 -15.49 0.17 -15.66
CA PRO A 22 -14.54 -0.90 -15.40
C PRO A 22 -13.54 -0.52 -14.31
N ALA A 23 -13.24 -1.48 -13.43
CA ALA A 23 -12.24 -1.36 -12.39
C ALA A 23 -11.54 -2.69 -12.18
N VAL A 24 -10.23 -2.66 -11.94
CA VAL A 24 -9.39 -3.81 -11.60
C VAL A 24 -8.53 -3.46 -10.39
N CYS A 25 -8.25 -4.46 -9.56
CA CYS A 25 -7.34 -4.31 -8.44
C CYS A 25 -6.16 -5.29 -8.59
N TYR A 26 -4.95 -4.79 -8.52
CA TYR A 26 -3.73 -5.58 -8.41
C TYR A 26 -3.20 -5.52 -6.98
N LYS A 27 -2.72 -6.64 -6.47
CA LYS A 27 -2.09 -6.72 -5.14
C LYS A 27 -0.77 -7.48 -5.24
N PHE A 28 0.15 -7.18 -4.33
CA PHE A 28 1.41 -7.91 -4.28
C PHE A 28 1.17 -9.35 -3.81
N ALA A 29 1.56 -10.34 -4.64
CA ALA A 29 1.21 -11.75 -4.44
C ALA A 29 1.78 -12.36 -3.15
N ALA A 30 2.95 -11.89 -2.68
CA ALA A 30 3.53 -12.37 -1.44
C ALA A 30 2.82 -11.81 -0.17
N ASP A 31 1.88 -10.86 -0.33
CA ASP A 31 1.06 -10.39 0.79
C ASP A 31 -0.19 -11.26 0.97
N THR A 32 -0.08 -12.24 1.84
CA THR A 32 -1.16 -13.18 2.16
C THR A 32 -1.85 -12.90 3.50
N ARG A 33 -1.59 -11.74 4.13
CA ARG A 33 -2.01 -11.41 5.51
C ARG A 33 -3.52 -11.49 5.75
N TYR A 34 -4.34 -11.15 4.74
CA TYR A 34 -5.80 -11.09 4.90
C TYR A 34 -6.55 -12.00 3.92
N SER A 35 -6.09 -12.14 2.69
CA SER A 35 -6.65 -13.03 1.65
C SER A 35 -5.60 -13.27 0.59
N ALA A 36 -5.56 -14.47 0.01
CA ALA A 36 -4.69 -14.77 -1.12
C ALA A 36 -5.22 -14.16 -2.44
N ALA A 37 -6.56 -14.04 -2.57
CA ALA A 37 -7.23 -13.68 -3.82
C ALA A 37 -7.93 -12.31 -3.79
N ASP A 38 -8.05 -11.66 -2.63
CA ASP A 38 -8.76 -10.40 -2.50
C ASP A 38 -7.87 -9.30 -1.90
N CYS A 39 -8.09 -8.07 -2.32
CA CYS A 39 -7.69 -6.92 -1.55
C CYS A 39 -8.66 -6.77 -0.39
N ALA A 40 -8.20 -6.90 0.85
CA ALA A 40 -9.04 -6.89 2.03
C ALA A 40 -8.61 -5.78 3.01
N THR A 41 -9.60 -5.19 3.67
CA THR A 41 -9.36 -4.26 4.78
C THR A 41 -9.33 -5.00 6.11
N HIS A 42 -8.87 -4.34 7.17
CA HIS A 42 -8.97 -4.83 8.55
C HIS A 42 -10.42 -5.17 8.96
N ASP A 43 -11.41 -4.50 8.37
CA ASP A 43 -12.84 -4.70 8.64
C ASP A 43 -13.46 -5.74 7.69
N LEU A 44 -12.66 -6.59 7.08
CA LEU A 44 -13.07 -7.68 6.16
C LEU A 44 -13.86 -7.22 4.92
N LEU A 45 -13.77 -5.95 4.56
CA LEU A 45 -14.28 -5.48 3.28
C LEU A 45 -13.34 -5.96 2.18
N THR A 46 -13.85 -6.69 1.19
CA THR A 46 -13.05 -7.27 0.11
C THR A 46 -13.41 -6.69 -1.26
N PHE A 47 -12.46 -6.72 -2.16
CA PHE A 47 -12.63 -6.48 -3.60
C PHE A 47 -11.76 -7.52 -4.32
N ALA A 48 -12.32 -8.19 -5.32
CA ALA A 48 -11.56 -9.17 -6.09
C ALA A 48 -10.29 -8.55 -6.66
N ALA A 49 -9.15 -9.14 -6.37
CA ALA A 49 -7.85 -8.63 -6.78
C ALA A 49 -7.05 -9.71 -7.51
N VAL A 50 -6.25 -9.29 -8.47
CA VAL A 50 -5.30 -10.15 -9.16
C VAL A 50 -3.96 -10.09 -8.42
N PRO A 51 -3.51 -11.20 -7.81
CA PRO A 51 -2.21 -11.24 -7.16
C PRO A 51 -1.10 -11.30 -8.19
N LEU A 52 -0.11 -10.40 -8.10
CA LEU A 52 1.00 -10.29 -9.03
C LEU A 52 2.32 -10.13 -8.26
N TYR A 53 3.41 -10.60 -8.84
CA TYR A 53 4.76 -10.28 -8.37
C TYR A 53 5.34 -9.06 -9.08
N ASP A 54 4.98 -8.87 -10.35
CA ASP A 54 5.48 -7.82 -11.21
C ASP A 54 4.31 -7.10 -11.93
N LEU A 55 4.52 -5.85 -12.30
CA LEU A 55 3.60 -5.06 -13.10
C LEU A 55 4.15 -4.95 -14.52
N ASP A 56 3.48 -5.59 -15.47
CA ASP A 56 3.81 -5.53 -16.89
C ASP A 56 2.85 -4.59 -17.63
N THR A 57 3.36 -3.85 -18.62
CA THR A 57 2.54 -2.97 -19.48
C THR A 57 1.49 -3.73 -20.29
N ASP A 58 1.73 -5.00 -20.61
CA ASP A 58 0.76 -5.87 -21.30
C ASP A 58 -0.56 -6.02 -20.51
N LEU A 59 -0.49 -5.88 -19.17
CA LEU A 59 -1.69 -5.83 -18.33
C LEU A 59 -2.58 -4.63 -18.69
N VAL A 60 -1.97 -3.48 -19.00
CA VAL A 60 -2.70 -2.25 -19.36
C VAL A 60 -3.38 -2.41 -20.72
N ASP A 61 -2.67 -2.98 -21.69
CA ASP A 61 -3.14 -3.13 -23.07
C ASP A 61 -4.33 -4.10 -23.16
N SER A 62 -4.47 -5.00 -22.20
CA SER A 62 -5.60 -5.95 -22.11
C SER A 62 -6.86 -5.35 -21.48
N LEU A 63 -6.81 -4.17 -20.88
CA LEU A 63 -7.92 -3.59 -20.14
C LEU A 63 -8.94 -2.89 -21.06
N ALA A 64 -10.20 -2.87 -20.62
CA ALA A 64 -11.21 -2.04 -21.24
C ALA A 64 -10.84 -0.54 -21.13
N PRO A 65 -11.17 0.30 -22.13
CA PRO A 65 -10.86 1.71 -22.07
C PRO A 65 -11.37 2.39 -20.79
N ARG A 66 -10.59 3.34 -20.28
CA ARG A 66 -10.95 4.14 -19.08
C ARG A 66 -11.18 3.30 -17.81
N THR A 67 -10.50 2.17 -17.69
CA THR A 67 -10.52 1.36 -16.47
C THR A 67 -9.87 2.13 -15.31
N LEU A 68 -10.43 2.00 -14.10
CA LEU A 68 -9.74 2.38 -12.86
C LEU A 68 -8.85 1.22 -12.43
N ILE A 69 -7.55 1.45 -12.39
CA ILE A 69 -6.55 0.50 -11.93
C ILE A 69 -6.21 0.82 -10.48
N GLY A 70 -6.54 -0.08 -9.57
CA GLY A 70 -6.13 -0.02 -8.17
C GLY A 70 -4.89 -0.89 -7.94
N ILE A 71 -3.91 -0.40 -7.19
CA ILE A 71 -2.72 -1.16 -6.82
C ILE A 71 -2.58 -1.10 -5.30
N ASP A 72 -2.68 -2.25 -4.63
CA ASP A 72 -2.46 -2.35 -3.18
C ASP A 72 -1.04 -2.84 -2.88
N GLU A 73 -0.50 -2.37 -1.74
CA GLU A 73 0.88 -2.62 -1.31
C GLU A 73 1.92 -2.26 -2.39
N GLY A 74 1.67 -1.15 -3.08
CA GLY A 74 2.45 -0.69 -4.24
C GLY A 74 3.96 -0.57 -4.00
N GLN A 75 4.40 -0.35 -2.76
CA GLN A 75 5.82 -0.23 -2.42
C GLN A 75 6.66 -1.50 -2.69
N PHE A 76 6.02 -2.63 -2.93
CA PHE A 76 6.70 -3.90 -3.22
C PHE A 76 6.90 -4.17 -4.71
N PHE A 77 6.24 -3.41 -5.59
CA PHE A 77 6.40 -3.58 -7.03
C PHE A 77 7.57 -2.77 -7.57
N ALA A 78 8.49 -3.43 -8.25
CA ALA A 78 9.50 -2.76 -9.06
C ALA A 78 8.83 -2.12 -10.29
N GLY A 79 9.36 -0.97 -10.74
CA GLY A 79 8.82 -0.25 -11.91
C GLY A 79 7.42 0.34 -11.73
N LEU A 80 6.92 0.45 -10.50
CA LEU A 80 5.58 0.96 -10.18
C LEU A 80 5.31 2.32 -10.80
N ALA A 81 6.26 3.26 -10.70
CA ALA A 81 6.09 4.60 -11.24
C ALA A 81 5.97 4.59 -12.77
N GLN A 82 6.80 3.78 -13.44
CA GLN A 82 6.75 3.62 -14.90
C GLN A 82 5.43 3.01 -15.36
N PHE A 83 4.97 1.95 -14.69
CA PHE A 83 3.68 1.31 -14.97
C PHE A 83 2.53 2.30 -14.81
N ALA A 84 2.50 3.06 -13.71
CA ALA A 84 1.45 4.04 -13.46
C ALA A 84 1.42 5.15 -14.51
N CYS A 85 2.58 5.66 -14.92
CA CYS A 85 2.68 6.65 -16.00
C CYS A 85 2.20 6.08 -17.35
N TYR A 86 2.60 4.85 -17.68
CA TYR A 86 2.16 4.19 -18.91
C TYR A 86 0.63 4.02 -18.94
N ALA A 87 0.04 3.51 -17.86
CA ALA A 87 -1.40 3.34 -17.74
C ALA A 87 -2.16 4.67 -17.84
N ALA A 88 -1.65 5.72 -17.20
CA ALA A 88 -2.24 7.07 -17.28
C ALA A 88 -2.17 7.63 -18.71
N ALA A 89 -1.05 7.46 -19.41
CA ALA A 89 -0.88 7.86 -20.80
C ALA A 89 -1.81 7.09 -21.75
N ALA A 90 -2.12 5.82 -21.45
CA ALA A 90 -3.11 5.01 -22.16
C ALA A 90 -4.58 5.40 -21.84
N GLY A 91 -4.80 6.39 -20.98
CA GLY A 91 -6.12 6.93 -20.63
C GLY A 91 -6.85 6.22 -19.50
N HIS A 92 -6.13 5.45 -18.70
CA HIS A 92 -6.63 4.82 -17.47
C HIS A 92 -6.45 5.75 -16.27
N ALA A 93 -7.31 5.61 -15.27
CA ALA A 93 -7.08 6.21 -13.97
C ALA A 93 -6.33 5.20 -13.07
N VAL A 94 -5.27 5.65 -12.38
CA VAL A 94 -4.48 4.80 -11.48
C VAL A 94 -4.58 5.30 -10.04
N VAL A 95 -4.84 4.40 -9.12
CA VAL A 95 -4.85 4.68 -7.67
C VAL A 95 -3.94 3.68 -6.97
N VAL A 96 -2.88 4.18 -6.35
CA VAL A 96 -1.92 3.35 -5.63
C VAL A 96 -2.06 3.54 -4.13
N ALA A 97 -2.24 2.45 -3.41
CA ALA A 97 -2.12 2.39 -1.97
C ALA A 97 -0.74 1.81 -1.61
N ALA A 98 0.12 2.64 -1.02
CA ALA A 98 1.49 2.26 -0.71
C ALA A 98 1.97 2.86 0.62
N LEU A 99 2.98 2.25 1.22
CA LEU A 99 3.76 2.87 2.29
C LEU A 99 4.80 3.82 1.68
N ASP A 100 4.88 5.02 2.24
CA ASP A 100 5.87 6.03 1.83
C ASP A 100 7.26 5.78 2.44
N GLY A 101 7.30 5.26 3.66
CA GLY A 101 8.53 4.96 4.37
C GLY A 101 8.45 3.68 5.19
N ASP A 102 9.61 3.08 5.43
CA ASP A 102 9.78 1.89 6.28
C ASP A 102 9.83 2.24 7.78
N SER A 103 10.12 1.25 8.62
CA SER A 103 10.22 1.44 10.08
C SER A 103 11.44 2.26 10.53
N GLU A 104 12.38 2.54 9.63
CA GLU A 104 13.57 3.37 9.85
C GLU A 104 13.42 4.74 9.18
N GLN A 105 12.21 5.10 8.75
CA GLN A 105 11.84 6.32 8.02
C GLN A 105 12.59 6.51 6.69
N GLN A 106 13.11 5.40 6.13
CA GLN A 106 13.70 5.44 4.80
C GLN A 106 12.61 5.27 3.74
N PRO A 107 12.64 6.04 2.65
CA PRO A 107 11.64 5.90 1.60
C PRO A 107 11.75 4.53 0.91
N PHE A 108 10.62 3.99 0.47
CA PHE A 108 10.62 2.89 -0.49
C PHE A 108 11.03 3.43 -1.88
N ALA A 109 11.90 2.68 -2.57
CA ALA A 109 12.62 3.16 -3.75
C ALA A 109 11.70 3.76 -4.85
N GLU A 110 10.57 3.11 -5.12
CA GLU A 110 9.64 3.52 -6.19
C GLU A 110 8.75 4.72 -5.80
N ILE A 111 8.53 4.94 -4.51
CA ILE A 111 7.51 5.90 -4.06
C ILE A 111 7.88 7.36 -4.31
N PRO A 112 9.13 7.85 -4.15
CA PRO A 112 9.46 9.22 -4.50
C PRO A 112 9.18 9.56 -5.98
N GLY A 113 9.50 8.65 -6.89
CA GLY A 113 9.23 8.80 -8.32
C GLY A 113 7.72 8.81 -8.62
N LEU A 114 6.98 7.92 -8.00
CA LEU A 114 5.53 7.87 -8.12
C LEU A 114 4.86 9.17 -7.61
N VAL A 115 5.31 9.70 -6.47
CA VAL A 115 4.80 10.96 -5.90
C VAL A 115 5.05 12.13 -6.85
N ALA A 116 6.23 12.17 -7.50
CA ALA A 116 6.55 13.22 -8.46
C ALA A 116 5.69 13.16 -9.74
N ALA A 117 5.22 11.97 -10.12
CA ALA A 117 4.40 11.76 -11.32
C ALA A 117 2.88 11.85 -11.06
N ALA A 118 2.44 11.83 -9.80
CA ALA A 118 1.04 11.76 -9.41
C ALA A 118 0.35 13.13 -9.50
N ASP A 119 -0.86 13.16 -10.04
CA ASP A 119 -1.73 14.37 -10.04
C ASP A 119 -2.17 14.74 -8.61
N THR A 120 -2.31 13.75 -7.74
CA THR A 120 -2.77 13.94 -6.35
C THR A 120 -2.11 12.94 -5.42
N VAL A 121 -1.59 13.44 -4.32
CA VAL A 121 -1.02 12.63 -3.24
C VAL A 121 -1.77 12.90 -1.95
N CYS A 122 -2.23 11.83 -1.30
CA CYS A 122 -2.89 11.90 0.01
C CYS A 122 -2.09 11.09 1.04
N LYS A 123 -1.44 11.78 1.97
CA LYS A 123 -0.74 11.11 3.07
C LYS A 123 -1.71 10.84 4.21
N LEU A 124 -2.09 9.58 4.36
CA LEU A 124 -2.97 9.11 5.44
C LEU A 124 -2.16 8.84 6.71
N SER A 125 -2.73 9.17 7.84
CA SER A 125 -2.16 8.88 9.15
C SER A 125 -3.04 7.90 9.93
N ALA A 126 -2.40 7.07 10.74
CA ALA A 126 -3.07 6.19 11.70
C ALA A 126 -3.27 6.88 13.06
N VAL A 127 -3.75 6.12 14.03
CA VAL A 127 -3.78 6.50 15.44
C VAL A 127 -2.54 5.91 16.12
N CYS A 128 -1.86 6.71 16.92
CA CYS A 128 -0.68 6.30 17.67
C CYS A 128 -1.05 5.25 18.72
N GLY A 129 -0.49 4.05 18.59
CA GLY A 129 -0.74 2.96 19.53
C GLY A 129 -0.11 3.15 20.92
N VAL A 130 0.54 4.31 21.19
CA VAL A 130 1.13 4.66 22.48
C VAL A 130 0.34 5.76 23.18
N CYS A 131 -0.01 6.84 22.47
CA CYS A 131 -0.62 8.02 23.10
C CYS A 131 -1.94 8.49 22.45
N GLY A 132 -2.43 7.81 21.39
CA GLY A 132 -3.68 8.17 20.73
C GLY A 132 -3.59 9.31 19.70
N ASP A 133 -2.46 10.02 19.59
CA ASP A 133 -2.26 11.11 18.64
C ASP A 133 -2.19 10.61 17.18
N THR A 134 -2.23 11.55 16.23
CA THR A 134 -2.01 11.27 14.80
C THR A 134 -0.65 10.61 14.56
N ALA A 135 -0.64 9.47 13.92
CA ALA A 135 0.54 8.62 13.73
C ALA A 135 0.90 8.45 12.24
N PRO A 136 1.81 9.28 11.70
CA PRO A 136 2.27 9.14 10.32
C PRO A 136 3.40 8.12 10.15
N PHE A 137 3.97 7.58 11.25
CA PHE A 137 5.13 6.69 11.20
C PHE A 137 4.78 5.27 11.59
N THR A 138 5.60 4.34 11.10
CA THR A 138 5.58 2.93 11.50
C THR A 138 6.84 2.63 12.29
N ARG A 139 6.69 1.98 13.44
CA ARG A 139 7.79 1.48 14.26
C ARG A 139 7.70 -0.04 14.34
N ARG A 140 8.83 -0.74 14.23
CA ARG A 140 8.89 -2.17 14.48
C ARG A 140 8.76 -2.44 15.98
N ARG A 141 7.94 -3.42 16.34
CA ARG A 141 7.82 -3.85 17.73
C ARG A 141 9.07 -4.62 18.17
N PRO A 142 9.52 -4.46 19.43
CA PRO A 142 10.50 -5.35 20.01
C PRO A 142 9.98 -6.81 19.94
N ALA A 143 10.80 -7.75 19.53
CA ALA A 143 10.40 -9.15 19.55
C ALA A 143 10.42 -9.65 20.98
N ALA A 144 9.31 -10.18 21.46
CA ALA A 144 9.28 -10.87 22.75
C ALA A 144 10.15 -12.14 22.67
N GLY A 145 11.20 -12.22 23.47
CA GLY A 145 12.01 -13.44 23.65
C GLY A 145 12.99 -13.79 22.53
N GLN A 146 13.24 -12.93 21.55
CA GLN A 146 14.30 -13.16 20.56
C GLN A 146 15.56 -12.36 20.88
N ASP A 147 16.71 -13.02 20.80
CA ASP A 147 18.02 -12.37 20.89
C ASP A 147 18.12 -11.23 19.88
N GLN A 148 18.45 -10.03 20.36
CA GLN A 148 18.61 -8.82 19.54
C GLN A 148 19.79 -8.91 18.57
N ALA A 149 20.55 -10.01 18.59
CA ALA A 149 21.80 -10.19 17.87
C ALA A 149 21.64 -10.64 16.41
N MET A 150 20.47 -11.10 15.96
CA MET A 150 20.30 -11.50 14.56
C MET A 150 19.87 -10.33 13.69
N PRO A 151 20.60 -10.06 12.59
CA PRO A 151 20.21 -9.02 11.63
C PRO A 151 18.86 -9.38 11.02
N ARG A 152 17.87 -8.51 11.22
CA ARG A 152 16.53 -8.65 10.63
C ARG A 152 16.50 -7.95 9.28
N PRO A 153 15.81 -8.51 8.27
CA PRO A 153 15.64 -7.80 7.01
C PRO A 153 15.00 -6.44 7.28
N ARG A 154 15.52 -5.41 6.62
CA ARG A 154 15.00 -4.04 6.74
C ARG A 154 13.52 -3.97 6.38
N ILE A 155 13.11 -4.70 5.34
CA ILE A 155 11.75 -4.80 4.85
C ILE A 155 11.24 -6.21 5.14
N ALA A 156 10.13 -6.32 5.86
CA ALA A 156 9.42 -7.57 6.10
C ALA A 156 7.92 -7.33 5.98
N ILE A 157 7.24 -8.23 5.29
CA ILE A 157 5.77 -8.25 5.24
C ILE A 157 5.28 -8.72 6.61
N GLY A 158 4.46 -7.90 7.28
CA GLY A 158 3.93 -8.22 8.60
C GLY A 158 2.81 -7.26 9.00
N GLY A 159 2.05 -7.66 10.01
CA GLY A 159 0.91 -6.93 10.56
C GLY A 159 1.18 -6.27 11.91
N SER A 160 0.12 -6.15 12.72
CA SER A 160 0.15 -5.52 14.05
C SER A 160 1.01 -6.27 15.07
N GLU A 161 1.33 -7.51 14.81
CA GLU A 161 2.24 -8.33 15.63
C GLU A 161 3.69 -7.85 15.52
N GLN A 162 4.09 -7.32 14.35
CA GLN A 162 5.47 -6.89 14.07
C GLN A 162 5.62 -5.37 14.07
N TYR A 163 4.56 -4.63 13.75
CA TYR A 163 4.60 -3.19 13.54
C TYR A 163 3.56 -2.44 14.38
N GLN A 164 3.87 -1.19 14.69
CA GLN A 164 2.99 -0.29 15.41
C GLN A 164 3.02 1.10 14.76
N ALA A 165 1.84 1.72 14.61
CA ALA A 165 1.75 3.11 14.23
C ALA A 165 2.14 4.00 15.40
N VAL A 166 2.97 5.00 15.16
CA VAL A 166 3.43 5.95 16.19
C VAL A 166 3.47 7.38 15.66
N CYS A 167 3.20 8.33 16.56
CA CYS A 167 3.44 9.76 16.31
C CYS A 167 4.93 10.10 16.39
N ARG A 168 5.32 11.29 15.97
CA ARG A 168 6.73 11.73 15.99
C ARG A 168 7.34 11.69 17.39
N ARG A 169 6.59 12.12 18.40
CA ARG A 169 7.04 12.08 19.80
C ARG A 169 7.32 10.66 20.27
N CYS A 170 6.39 9.74 20.05
CA CYS A 170 6.54 8.34 20.49
C CYS A 170 7.53 7.55 19.62
N LEU A 171 7.85 8.00 18.41
CA LEU A 171 8.88 7.41 17.57
C LEU A 171 10.29 7.57 18.19
N GLY A 172 10.57 8.75 18.75
CA GLY A 172 11.85 9.08 19.39
C GLY A 172 12.04 8.53 20.80
N GLY A 173 11.06 7.83 21.36
CA GLY A 173 11.21 7.21 22.70
C GLY A 173 11.04 8.17 23.88
N HIS A 174 10.39 9.33 23.69
CA HIS A 174 10.09 10.30 24.76
C HIS A 174 8.63 10.24 25.19
#